data_e3b7a9ff380ad1b4454aa51d13eec24e
#
_entry.id   e3b7a9ff380ad1b4454aa51d13eec24e
#
_cell.length_a   1.000
_cell.length_b   1.000
_cell.length_c   1.000
_cell.angle_alpha   90.00
_cell.angle_beta   90.00
_cell.angle_gamma   90.00
#
_symmetry.space_group_name_H-M   'P 1'
#
loop_
_entity.id
_entity.type
_entity.pdbx_description
1 polymer ?
#
loop_
_entity_poly.entity_id
_entity_poly.type
_entity_poly.pdbx_seq_one_letter_code
_entity_poly.pdbx_strand_id
1 'polypeptide(L)'
;MTVKFMSLASGSSGNCYYLATDSTAILVDAGIGIRTIKKVFKERMLNLEGIQAVLVTHDHADHIKAVGHLGEKHGIPVYTTPEIHEGMKHSYCMTERLKPERTRFIQKEETFSVCLLYTSDAADD
;
A
#
# COMPACT_ATOMS: atom_id res chain seq x y z
N MET A 1 13.93 -17.82 2.25
CA MET A 1 13.41 -16.45 2.21
C MET A 1 12.60 -16.17 3.47
N THR A 2 12.82 -15.04 4.09
CA THR A 2 12.11 -14.64 5.29
C THR A 2 11.01 -13.65 4.92
N VAL A 3 9.81 -13.89 5.43
CA VAL A 3 8.69 -12.97 5.26
C VAL A 3 8.40 -12.35 6.62
N LYS A 4 8.39 -11.02 6.65
CA LYS A 4 8.09 -10.28 7.86
C LYS A 4 6.70 -9.63 7.71
N PHE A 5 5.83 -9.88 8.66
CA PHE A 5 4.49 -9.29 8.66
C PHE A 5 4.28 -8.54 9.97
N MET A 6 3.72 -7.35 9.86
CA MET A 6 3.51 -6.51 11.03
C MET A 6 2.21 -5.74 10.87
N SER A 7 1.35 -5.84 11.86
CA SER A 7 0.13 -5.04 11.89
C SER A 7 0.47 -3.69 12.50
N LEU A 8 0.33 -2.62 11.73
CA LEU A 8 0.54 -1.27 12.25
C LEU A 8 -0.75 -0.72 12.85
N ALA A 9 -1.89 -1.19 12.36
CA ALA A 9 -3.19 -0.84 12.89
C ALA A 9 -4.21 -1.81 12.31
N SER A 10 -5.21 -2.17 13.11
CA SER A 10 -6.31 -3.00 12.63
C SER A 10 -7.56 -2.64 13.41
N GLY A 11 -8.70 -2.56 12.69
CA GLY A 11 -9.97 -2.26 13.30
C GLY A 11 -10.75 -1.19 12.55
N SER A 12 -11.84 -0.75 13.15
CA SER A 12 -12.73 0.20 12.48
C SER A 12 -12.16 1.60 12.42
N SER A 13 -11.13 1.92 13.23
CA SER A 13 -10.51 3.23 13.20
C SER A 13 -9.36 3.32 12.19
N GLY A 14 -8.95 2.20 11.61
CA GLY A 14 -7.92 2.23 10.59
C GLY A 14 -7.23 0.89 10.46
N ASN A 15 -6.82 0.57 9.23
CA ASN A 15 -6.12 -0.68 8.92
C ASN A 15 -4.87 -0.36 8.13
N CYS A 16 -3.75 -0.96 8.55
CA CYS A 16 -2.47 -0.77 7.86
C CYS A 16 -1.55 -1.91 8.25
N TYR A 17 -1.07 -2.65 7.25
CA TYR A 17 -0.22 -3.80 7.48
C TYR A 17 1.06 -3.66 6.68
N TYR A 18 2.16 -4.07 7.28
CA TYR A 18 3.48 -4.05 6.66
C TYR A 18 3.88 -5.48 6.33
N LEU A 19 4.28 -5.69 5.09
CA LEU A 19 4.71 -7.02 4.62
C LEU A 19 6.03 -6.86 3.87
N ALA A 20 7.03 -7.63 4.25
CA ALA A 20 8.34 -7.49 3.64
C ALA A 20 9.03 -8.83 3.48
N THR A 21 9.82 -8.91 2.42
CA THR A 21 10.80 -9.98 2.23
C THR A 21 12.18 -9.35 2.35
N ASP A 22 13.21 -10.12 2.00
CA ASP A 22 14.58 -9.61 2.06
C ASP A 22 14.80 -8.44 1.09
N SER A 23 14.03 -8.37 0.01
CA SER A 23 14.26 -7.40 -1.04
C SER A 23 13.08 -6.48 -1.33
N THR A 24 11.92 -6.76 -0.78
CA THR A 24 10.69 -6.04 -1.12
C THR A 24 9.88 -5.75 0.12
N ALA A 25 9.32 -4.55 0.21
CA ALA A 25 8.43 -4.19 1.29
C ALA A 25 7.20 -3.48 0.72
N ILE A 26 6.04 -3.83 1.21
CA ILE A 26 4.79 -3.21 0.79
C ILE A 26 3.92 -2.90 2.00
N LEU A 27 2.96 -2.01 1.80
CA LEU A 27 1.89 -1.80 2.76
C LEU A 27 0.60 -2.37 2.18
N VAL A 28 -0.17 -3.04 3.02
CA VAL A 28 -1.52 -3.48 2.67
C VAL A 28 -2.47 -2.58 3.44
N ASP A 29 -3.20 -1.76 2.71
CA ASP A 29 -4.05 -0.69 3.23
C ASP A 29 -3.24 0.36 4.00
N ALA A 30 -3.77 1.57 4.02
CA ALA A 30 -3.14 2.69 4.74
C ALA A 30 -4.26 3.57 5.25
N GLY A 31 -5.05 3.02 6.17
CA GLY A 31 -6.26 3.66 6.67
C GLY A 31 -6.06 4.48 7.93
N ILE A 32 -4.82 4.75 8.30
CA ILE A 32 -4.49 5.64 9.43
C ILE A 32 -3.79 6.87 8.88
N GLY A 33 -3.73 7.92 9.69
CA GLY A 33 -3.12 9.16 9.24
C GLY A 33 -1.64 9.01 8.91
N ILE A 34 -1.17 9.83 7.97
CA ILE A 34 0.23 9.74 7.53
C ILE A 34 1.21 10.02 8.68
N ARG A 35 0.84 10.90 9.60
CA ARG A 35 1.71 11.18 10.74
C ARG A 35 1.86 9.95 11.62
N THR A 36 0.79 9.20 11.81
CA THR A 36 0.82 7.98 12.60
C THR A 36 1.68 6.93 11.90
N ILE A 37 1.56 6.81 10.58
CA ILE A 37 2.39 5.88 9.82
C ILE A 37 3.86 6.22 10.01
N LYS A 38 4.22 7.50 9.85
CA LYS A 38 5.62 7.92 9.99
C LYS A 38 6.14 7.67 11.39
N LYS A 39 5.30 7.90 12.39
CA LYS A 39 5.69 7.66 13.78
C LYS A 39 5.97 6.18 14.02
N VAL A 40 5.08 5.32 13.58
CA VAL A 40 5.25 3.88 13.78
C VAL A 40 6.46 3.37 13.03
N PHE A 41 6.67 3.84 11.80
CA PHE A 41 7.85 3.45 11.03
C PHE A 41 9.12 3.82 11.77
N LYS A 42 9.16 5.02 12.34
CA LYS A 42 10.33 5.46 13.09
C LYS A 42 10.53 4.60 14.33
N GLU A 43 9.47 4.31 15.06
CA GLU A 43 9.56 3.50 16.27
C GLU A 43 10.01 2.07 15.99
N ARG A 44 9.63 1.55 14.82
CA ARG A 44 9.98 0.19 14.43
C ARG A 44 11.23 0.12 13.57
N MET A 45 11.89 1.27 13.37
CA MET A 45 13.11 1.36 12.57
C MET A 45 12.87 0.90 11.12
N LEU A 46 11.71 1.23 10.59
CA LEU A 46 11.35 0.96 9.21
C LEU A 46 11.58 2.21 8.38
N ASN A 47 11.82 2.01 7.08
CA ASN A 47 12.08 3.11 6.15
C ASN A 47 10.92 3.24 5.18
N LEU A 48 10.21 4.37 5.25
CA LEU A 48 9.08 4.60 4.36
C LEU A 48 9.52 4.63 2.90
N GLU A 49 10.71 5.12 2.63
CA GLU A 49 11.23 5.16 1.27
C GLU A 49 11.53 3.77 0.72
N GLY A 50 11.60 2.78 1.57
CA GLY A 50 11.79 1.41 1.13
C GLY A 50 10.49 0.72 0.74
N ILE A 51 9.35 1.37 0.93
CA ILE A 51 8.06 0.79 0.55
C ILE A 51 7.90 0.91 -0.96
N GLN A 52 7.67 -0.22 -1.62
CA GLN A 52 7.61 -0.29 -3.07
C GLN A 52 6.20 -0.29 -3.63
N ALA A 53 5.20 -0.53 -2.80
CA ALA A 53 3.83 -0.53 -3.24
C ALA A 53 2.89 -0.41 -2.06
N VAL A 54 1.70 0.13 -2.32
CA VAL A 54 0.57 0.06 -1.41
C VAL A 54 -0.51 -0.74 -2.10
N LEU A 55 -0.98 -1.79 -1.44
CA LEU A 55 -2.06 -2.62 -1.94
C LEU A 55 -3.32 -2.24 -1.17
N VAL A 56 -4.38 -1.87 -1.88
CA VAL A 56 -5.63 -1.44 -1.25
C VAL A 56 -6.68 -2.53 -1.42
N THR A 57 -7.29 -2.94 -0.31
CA THR A 57 -8.29 -4.01 -0.33
C THR A 57 -9.72 -3.47 -0.35
N HIS A 58 -9.95 -2.28 0.18
CA HIS A 58 -11.28 -1.67 0.25
C HIS A 58 -11.17 -0.17 0.03
N ASP A 59 -12.21 0.45 -0.51
CA ASP A 59 -12.22 1.90 -0.71
C ASP A 59 -12.86 2.66 0.47
N HIS A 60 -13.00 2.01 1.61
CA HIS A 60 -13.55 2.63 2.81
C HIS A 60 -12.48 3.46 3.53
N ALA A 61 -12.93 4.48 4.27
CA ALA A 61 -12.02 5.43 4.91
C ALA A 61 -10.99 4.76 5.81
N ASP A 62 -11.36 3.68 6.50
CA ASP A 62 -10.45 2.99 7.40
C ASP A 62 -9.41 2.13 6.67
N HIS A 63 -9.37 2.20 5.34
CA HIS A 63 -8.36 1.50 4.53
C HIS A 63 -7.56 2.44 3.64
N ILE A 64 -8.03 3.67 3.40
CA ILE A 64 -7.42 4.51 2.36
C ILE A 64 -6.97 5.89 2.84
N LYS A 65 -7.09 6.19 4.13
CA LYS A 65 -6.88 7.55 4.61
C LYS A 65 -5.55 8.17 4.15
N ALA A 66 -4.46 7.43 4.16
CA ALA A 66 -3.14 7.95 3.78
C ALA A 66 -2.70 7.53 2.39
N VAL A 67 -3.54 6.79 1.64
CA VAL A 67 -3.13 6.24 0.35
C VAL A 67 -2.76 7.33 -0.64
N GLY A 68 -3.57 8.39 -0.73
CA GLY A 68 -3.28 9.48 -1.65
C GLY A 68 -1.97 10.17 -1.34
N HIS A 69 -1.70 10.41 -0.07
CA HIS A 69 -0.46 11.06 0.35
C HIS A 69 0.75 10.18 0.01
N LEU A 70 0.65 8.88 0.31
CA LEU A 70 1.75 7.97 0.01
C LEU A 70 2.03 7.90 -1.48
N GLY A 71 0.99 7.88 -2.30
CA GLY A 71 1.16 7.84 -3.74
C GLY A 71 1.72 9.12 -4.30
N GLU A 72 1.14 10.27 -3.94
CA GLU A 72 1.50 11.55 -4.58
C GLU A 72 2.72 12.20 -3.96
N LYS A 73 2.90 12.10 -2.64
CA LYS A 73 4.03 12.77 -1.99
C LYS A 73 5.25 11.89 -1.89
N HIS A 74 5.08 10.59 -1.82
CA HIS A 74 6.21 9.66 -1.70
C HIS A 74 6.44 8.83 -2.95
N GLY A 75 5.60 8.99 -3.98
CA GLY A 75 5.80 8.33 -5.26
C GLY A 75 5.59 6.82 -5.23
N ILE A 76 4.81 6.31 -4.28
CA ILE A 76 4.62 4.88 -4.14
C ILE A 76 3.45 4.43 -5.02
N PRO A 77 3.65 3.45 -5.91
CA PRO A 77 2.54 2.96 -6.72
C PRO A 77 1.47 2.31 -5.87
N VAL A 78 0.22 2.53 -6.24
CA VAL A 78 -0.94 2.00 -5.51
C VAL A 78 -1.62 0.96 -6.37
N TYR A 79 -1.69 -0.26 -5.87
CA TYR A 79 -2.25 -1.42 -6.57
C TYR A 79 -3.62 -1.76 -6.01
N THR A 80 -4.61 -1.80 -6.88
CA THR A 80 -5.94 -2.30 -6.50
C THR A 80 -6.76 -2.53 -7.77
N THR A 81 -8.01 -2.98 -7.60
CA THR A 81 -8.90 -3.23 -8.74
C THR A 81 -9.40 -1.91 -9.32
N PRO A 82 -9.84 -1.91 -10.59
CA PRO A 82 -10.42 -0.70 -11.18
C PRO A 82 -11.59 -0.16 -10.38
N GLU A 83 -12.42 -1.04 -9.83
CA GLU A 83 -13.59 -0.62 -9.05
C GLU A 83 -13.18 0.14 -7.80
N ILE A 84 -12.14 -0.34 -7.11
CA ILE A 84 -11.67 0.32 -5.89
C ILE A 84 -11.00 1.64 -6.23
N HIS A 85 -10.21 1.70 -7.32
CA HIS A 85 -9.64 2.97 -7.77
C HIS A 85 -10.73 4.00 -8.04
N GLU A 86 -11.81 3.56 -8.69
CA GLU A 86 -12.92 4.46 -8.98
C GLU A 86 -13.58 4.93 -7.69
N GLY A 87 -13.77 4.02 -6.73
CA GLY A 87 -14.33 4.39 -5.44
C GLY A 87 -13.47 5.39 -4.69
N MET A 88 -12.15 5.24 -4.77
CA MET A 88 -11.25 6.17 -4.12
C MET A 88 -11.32 7.57 -4.72
N LYS A 89 -11.56 7.68 -6.02
CA LYS A 89 -11.70 9.00 -6.66
C LYS A 89 -12.83 9.80 -6.07
N HIS A 90 -13.86 9.15 -5.59
CA HIS A 90 -15.04 9.81 -5.06
C HIS A 90 -15.07 9.86 -3.54
N SER A 91 -14.02 9.41 -2.88
CA SER A 91 -14.00 9.36 -1.42
C SER A 91 -13.61 10.72 -0.85
N TYR A 92 -14.39 11.17 0.13
CA TYR A 92 -14.12 12.45 0.78
C TYR A 92 -12.83 12.43 1.61
N CYS A 93 -12.39 11.25 2.02
CA CYS A 93 -11.18 11.16 2.85
C CYS A 93 -9.90 11.17 2.02
N MET A 94 -9.99 11.12 0.70
CA MET A 94 -8.83 11.18 -0.19
C MET A 94 -8.56 12.63 -0.54
N THR A 95 -7.79 13.31 0.31
CA THR A 95 -7.45 14.71 0.08
C THR A 95 -6.41 14.87 -1.01
N GLU A 96 -5.57 13.85 -1.21
CA GLU A 96 -4.60 13.83 -2.31
C GLU A 96 -5.10 12.82 -3.35
N ARG A 97 -5.40 13.30 -4.55
CA ARG A 97 -5.90 12.44 -5.61
C ARG A 97 -4.74 11.78 -6.33
N LEU A 98 -4.86 10.48 -6.56
CA LEU A 98 -3.82 9.74 -7.25
C LEU A 98 -3.81 10.07 -8.74
N LYS A 99 -2.62 10.38 -9.26
CA LYS A 99 -2.44 10.57 -10.70
C LYS A 99 -2.26 9.23 -11.38
N PRO A 100 -2.49 9.15 -12.69
CA PRO A 100 -2.35 7.88 -13.40
C PRO A 100 -0.98 7.23 -13.21
N GLU A 101 0.08 8.02 -13.06
CA GLU A 101 1.43 7.47 -12.88
C GLU A 101 1.56 6.64 -11.62
N ARG A 102 0.68 6.89 -10.64
CA ARG A 102 0.75 6.18 -9.35
C ARG A 102 -0.24 5.03 -9.25
N THR A 103 -1.10 4.86 -10.25
CA THR A 103 -2.12 3.82 -10.17
C THR A 103 -1.67 2.58 -10.91
N ARG A 104 -1.97 1.42 -10.35
CA ARG A 104 -1.74 0.14 -10.95
C ARG A 104 -3.02 -0.67 -10.79
N PHE A 105 -3.35 -1.48 -11.79
CA PHE A 105 -4.60 -2.22 -11.78
C PHE A 105 -4.32 -3.69 -11.63
N ILE A 106 -5.05 -4.34 -10.74
CA ILE A 106 -5.00 -5.79 -10.58
C ILE A 106 -6.42 -6.30 -10.67
N GLN A 107 -6.55 -7.59 -10.93
CA GLN A 107 -7.84 -8.24 -11.01
C GLN A 107 -7.96 -9.21 -9.85
N LYS A 108 -9.19 -9.46 -9.44
CA LYS A 108 -9.45 -10.41 -8.36
C LYS A 108 -8.89 -11.77 -8.74
N GLU A 109 -8.28 -12.42 -7.75
CA GLU A 109 -7.82 -13.80 -7.88
C GLU A 109 -6.73 -13.99 -8.93
N GLU A 110 -6.02 -12.90 -9.26
CA GLU A 110 -4.86 -12.98 -10.12
C GLU A 110 -3.59 -12.74 -9.34
N THR A 111 -2.53 -13.39 -9.77
CA THR A 111 -1.21 -13.14 -9.24
C THR A 111 -0.61 -11.92 -9.92
N PHE A 112 0.06 -11.08 -9.17
CA PHE A 112 0.76 -9.93 -9.74
C PHE A 112 2.08 -9.74 -9.02
N SER A 113 2.97 -9.00 -9.66
CA SER A 113 4.30 -8.76 -9.10
C SER A 113 4.51 -7.29 -8.84
N VAL A 114 5.18 -6.98 -7.73
CA VAL A 114 5.46 -5.61 -7.34
C VAL A 114 6.83 -5.17 -7.81
N CYS A 115 7.80 -6.09 -7.79
CA CYS A 115 9.18 -5.79 -8.14
C CYS A 115 9.60 -6.64 -9.33
N LEU A 116 10.00 -5.98 -10.43
CA LEU A 116 10.32 -6.71 -11.65
C LEU A 116 11.52 -7.62 -11.50
N LEU A 117 12.53 -7.18 -10.77
CA LEU A 117 13.70 -8.02 -10.56
C LEU A 117 13.36 -9.26 -9.78
N TYR A 118 12.46 -9.11 -8.86
CA TYR A 118 12.00 -10.22 -8.08
C TYR A 118 11.15 -11.17 -8.90
N THR A 119 10.46 -10.63 -9.88
CA THR A 119 9.56 -11.41 -10.72
C THR A 119 10.27 -12.57 -11.39
N SER A 120 11.51 -12.35 -11.81
CA SER A 120 12.24 -13.41 -12.49
C SER A 120 12.45 -14.60 -11.57
N ASP A 121 12.63 -14.36 -10.31
CA ASP A 121 12.77 -15.45 -9.34
C ASP A 121 11.44 -16.14 -9.09
N ALA A 122 10.41 -15.35 -8.99
CA ALA A 122 9.08 -15.92 -8.77
C ALA A 122 8.67 -16.82 -9.93
N ALA A 123 9.09 -16.48 -11.12
CA ALA A 123 8.74 -17.25 -12.29
C ALA A 123 9.30 -18.66 -12.26
N ASP A 124 10.33 -18.86 -11.47
CA ASP A 124 10.93 -20.17 -11.35
C ASP A 124 10.04 -21.16 -10.58
N ASP A 125 9.12 -20.66 -9.88
CA ASP A 125 8.23 -21.51 -9.11
C ASP A 125 7.20 -22.22 -9.98
#